data_0e8a9c52e6a366ea05fb19be8d9ac8fe
#
_entry.id   0e8a9c52e6a366ea05fb19be8d9ac8fe
#
_cell.length_a   1.000
_cell.length_b   1.000
_cell.length_c   1.000
_cell.angle_alpha   90.00
_cell.angle_beta   90.00
_cell.angle_gamma   90.00
#
_symmetry.space_group_name_H-M   'P 1'
#
loop_
_entity.id
_entity.type
_entity.pdbx_description
1 polymer ?
#
loop_
_entity_poly.entity_id
_entity_poly.type
_entity_poly.pdbx_seq_one_letter_code
_entity_poly.pdbx_strand_id
1 'polypeptide(L)'
;MDISDQLNIPSTLRSSALLSVGVAGAFPTACTDKYEDMENHMPSWLNSNIYDYLSGRGDCTYYIRLIDDCGYTDAMKVSGSNTLFFSNDASFERFFQTNEMGYRSYEDLPYSFKMMLLKLGTIPYSQLLERLSLSDRGQVTFRRTTDFEVEDTIPVVDAEDLPDSKYFAPYRRAGKPIKLLSDATKWTLVQFFPDVMSGKHITDDDFSFVTGIPREADDASLFANKIIQKDIVCQNGYLHELADVLVPPENMAAYIRGNEKVSRFSRLMDRFACPVFYKRDAQGDSIFQTRYFNQSPAYSFTEYNGTNAPGLLYFDPGWNLYQPKGGNTSQPGYETDMGCMFVPTNEAMDRFFSPSGEGSDFFEAFGSWDKVPDNIAADFVANHQKYSFLSSLPSRFGDIKDEAGYEMEVSKENIVDKFVGRNGVVYVTDKVFTPLDYRTVMGPAKIDSLNSIFNQAMTDAQFVYYLRSLKSTYQFFVTPNEYMKDYVDPVAKSYASENYRCNLEFQLTPQNTVAAVPTRTSDGTVIMDNGIR
;
A
#
# COMPACT_ATOMS: atom_id res chain seq x y z
N MET A 1 31.48 31.68 11.35
CA MET A 1 30.97 32.35 12.56
C MET A 1 30.40 31.22 13.40
N ASP A 2 31.23 30.82 14.34
CA ASP A 2 31.01 29.70 15.27
C ASP A 2 30.12 30.19 16.40
N ILE A 3 29.03 29.44 16.69
CA ILE A 3 28.23 29.68 17.88
C ILE A 3 28.25 28.38 18.70
N SER A 4 29.38 28.20 19.38
CA SER A 4 29.52 27.26 20.49
C SER A 4 30.05 28.06 21.67
N ASP A 5 29.13 28.61 22.48
CA ASP A 5 29.39 29.01 23.87
C ASP A 5 28.07 29.45 24.49
N GLN A 6 27.55 28.64 25.37
CA GLN A 6 26.91 28.93 26.65
C GLN A 6 26.01 27.79 27.09
N LEU A 7 26.57 26.93 27.92
CA LEU A 7 25.88 26.42 29.11
C LEU A 7 26.90 25.69 30.00
N ASN A 8 27.39 26.45 30.93
CA ASN A 8 28.27 26.03 32.02
C ASN A 8 27.44 25.25 33.06
N ILE A 9 27.76 23.97 33.26
CA ILE A 9 27.31 23.19 34.43
C ILE A 9 28.55 22.73 35.19
N PRO A 10 28.68 23.10 36.48
CA PRO A 10 29.87 22.73 37.26
C PRO A 10 29.86 21.28 37.69
N SER A 11 30.99 20.65 37.41
CA SER A 11 31.38 19.36 37.98
C SER A 11 31.89 19.53 39.42
N THR A 12 31.10 19.12 40.42
CA THR A 12 31.63 18.73 41.73
C THR A 12 30.63 17.84 42.45
N LEU A 13 31.05 16.60 42.64
CA LEU A 13 30.88 15.84 43.86
C LEU A 13 31.66 14.51 43.74
N ARG A 14 32.91 14.60 44.21
CA ARG A 14 33.72 13.44 44.57
C ARG A 14 33.51 13.14 46.06
N SER A 15 33.32 11.84 46.33
CA SER A 15 33.82 11.07 47.48
C SER A 15 34.03 11.75 48.82
N SER A 16 33.39 11.19 49.86
CA SER A 16 34.03 10.91 51.15
C SER A 16 33.08 10.08 52.01
N ALA A 17 33.43 8.83 52.26
CA ALA A 17 34.07 8.37 53.47
C ALA A 17 33.08 8.08 54.62
N LEU A 18 33.08 6.81 54.95
CA LEU A 18 32.59 6.16 56.15
C LEU A 18 32.81 6.94 57.46
N LEU A 19 31.75 7.01 58.25
CA LEU A 19 31.87 7.08 59.71
C LEU A 19 30.75 6.26 60.35
N SER A 20 31.11 5.15 60.89
CA SER A 20 30.29 4.30 61.78
C SER A 20 30.15 4.97 63.14
N VAL A 21 28.94 5.32 63.56
CA VAL A 21 28.58 5.59 64.92
C VAL A 21 27.36 4.74 65.24
N GLY A 22 27.53 3.74 66.06
CA GLY A 22 26.46 2.94 66.63
C GLY A 22 25.65 3.76 67.64
N VAL A 23 24.35 3.87 67.37
CA VAL A 23 23.35 4.24 68.36
C VAL A 23 22.25 3.18 68.27
N ALA A 24 22.21 2.32 69.30
CA ALA A 24 21.08 1.44 69.58
C ALA A 24 19.90 2.33 69.98
N GLY A 25 19.00 2.57 69.05
CA GLY A 25 17.71 3.24 69.27
C GLY A 25 16.60 2.36 68.69
N ALA A 26 15.69 1.97 69.56
CA ALA A 26 14.49 1.21 69.20
C ALA A 26 13.74 1.92 68.05
N PHE A 27 13.76 1.31 66.90
CA PHE A 27 12.87 1.70 65.82
C PHE A 27 11.45 1.22 66.16
N PRO A 28 10.46 2.11 66.14
CA PRO A 28 9.08 1.63 66.16
C PRO A 28 8.84 0.87 64.87
N THR A 29 8.50 -0.37 64.98
CA THR A 29 7.89 -1.20 63.96
C THR A 29 6.52 -0.59 63.62
N ALA A 30 6.50 0.37 62.68
CA ALA A 30 5.27 0.95 62.18
C ALA A 30 5.47 1.42 60.74
N CYS A 31 5.79 0.49 59.85
CA CYS A 31 5.63 0.60 58.40
C CYS A 31 5.65 -0.81 57.78
N THR A 32 4.94 -1.71 58.39
CA THR A 32 4.53 -2.96 57.78
C THR A 32 3.02 -2.88 57.63
N ASP A 33 2.53 -3.36 56.53
CA ASP A 33 1.20 -3.89 56.31
C ASP A 33 0.10 -2.99 55.74
N LYS A 34 0.33 -1.72 55.45
CA LYS A 34 -0.67 -1.00 54.66
C LYS A 34 -0.45 -1.08 53.15
N TYR A 35 0.72 -1.43 52.70
CA TYR A 35 1.02 -1.59 51.27
C TYR A 35 0.94 -3.05 50.81
N GLU A 36 1.24 -4.02 51.66
CA GLU A 36 1.09 -5.46 51.35
C GLU A 36 -0.38 -5.86 51.19
N ASP A 37 -1.30 -5.27 51.95
CA ASP A 37 -2.74 -5.49 51.81
C ASP A 37 -3.33 -4.81 50.55
N MET A 38 -2.69 -3.78 50.01
CA MET A 38 -3.11 -3.14 48.75
C MET A 38 -2.61 -3.90 47.51
N GLU A 39 -1.50 -4.60 47.58
CA GLU A 39 -0.97 -5.40 46.46
C GLU A 39 -1.75 -6.71 46.24
N ASN A 40 -2.48 -7.20 47.22
CA ASN A 40 -3.21 -8.47 47.14
C ASN A 40 -4.72 -8.33 46.85
N HIS A 41 -5.27 -7.13 46.79
CA HIS A 41 -6.67 -6.94 46.44
C HIS A 41 -6.79 -6.56 44.98
N MET A 42 -6.86 -7.57 44.12
CA MET A 42 -7.26 -7.40 42.74
C MET A 42 -8.67 -6.75 42.71
N PRO A 43 -8.86 -5.62 42.02
CA PRO A 43 -10.18 -5.03 41.86
C PRO A 43 -11.16 -6.04 41.29
N SER A 44 -12.37 -6.04 41.79
CA SER A 44 -13.43 -6.99 41.35
C SER A 44 -13.81 -6.88 39.87
N TRP A 45 -13.41 -5.80 39.22
CA TRP A 45 -13.62 -5.59 37.79
C TRP A 45 -12.47 -6.11 36.91
N LEU A 46 -11.32 -6.49 37.52
CA LEU A 46 -10.19 -7.00 36.78
C LEU A 46 -10.32 -8.53 36.63
N ASN A 47 -10.42 -8.98 35.40
CA ASN A 47 -10.43 -10.41 35.11
C ASN A 47 -9.05 -11.05 35.36
N SER A 48 -8.98 -12.35 35.26
CA SER A 48 -7.71 -13.10 35.23
C SER A 48 -6.84 -12.68 34.03
N ASN A 49 -5.67 -13.29 33.87
CA ASN A 49 -4.90 -13.09 32.63
C ASN A 49 -5.69 -13.55 31.39
N ILE A 50 -5.23 -13.15 30.22
CA ILE A 50 -5.88 -13.40 28.93
C ILE A 50 -6.18 -14.89 28.72
N TYR A 51 -5.19 -15.77 28.97
CA TYR A 51 -5.34 -17.21 28.76
C TYR A 51 -6.39 -17.83 29.69
N ASP A 52 -6.33 -17.52 30.98
CA ASP A 52 -7.26 -18.07 31.98
C ASP A 52 -8.68 -17.52 31.81
N TYR A 53 -8.81 -16.25 31.35
CA TYR A 53 -10.11 -15.69 31.01
C TYR A 53 -10.76 -16.45 29.83
N LEU A 54 -10.03 -16.65 28.73
CA LEU A 54 -10.54 -17.38 27.57
C LEU A 54 -10.86 -18.84 27.92
N SER A 55 -9.99 -19.50 28.70
CA SER A 55 -10.22 -20.87 29.17
C SER A 55 -11.47 -20.99 30.06
N GLY A 56 -11.72 -19.98 30.89
CA GLY A 56 -12.85 -19.94 31.83
C GLY A 56 -14.21 -19.70 31.14
N ARG A 57 -14.21 -19.15 29.92
CA ARG A 57 -15.46 -18.93 29.16
C ARG A 57 -16.12 -20.23 28.68
N GLY A 58 -15.33 -21.24 28.32
CA GLY A 58 -15.83 -22.54 27.85
C GLY A 58 -16.34 -22.56 26.40
N ASP A 59 -16.32 -21.43 25.69
CA ASP A 59 -16.72 -21.27 24.29
C ASP A 59 -15.58 -20.78 23.37
N CYS A 60 -14.33 -20.90 23.84
CA CYS A 60 -13.13 -20.47 23.12
C CYS A 60 -12.12 -21.62 22.95
N THR A 61 -12.58 -22.84 22.83
CA THR A 61 -11.75 -24.05 22.77
C THR A 61 -10.77 -24.01 21.60
N TYR A 62 -11.23 -23.62 20.41
CA TYR A 62 -10.37 -23.51 19.24
C TYR A 62 -9.32 -22.40 19.41
N TYR A 63 -9.69 -21.29 20.02
CA TYR A 63 -8.75 -20.17 20.22
C TYR A 63 -7.68 -20.50 21.27
N ILE A 64 -8.04 -21.21 22.35
CA ILE A 64 -7.07 -21.72 23.34
C ILE A 64 -6.10 -22.71 22.67
N ARG A 65 -6.60 -23.68 21.90
CA ARG A 65 -5.75 -24.57 21.11
C ARG A 65 -4.82 -23.82 20.17
N LEU A 66 -5.29 -22.72 19.58
CA LEU A 66 -4.48 -21.86 18.70
C LEU A 66 -3.30 -21.24 19.48
N ILE A 67 -3.55 -20.74 20.69
CA ILE A 67 -2.51 -20.18 21.58
C ILE A 67 -1.50 -21.27 21.97
N ASP A 68 -1.98 -22.46 22.33
CA ASP A 68 -1.14 -23.58 22.77
C ASP A 68 -0.30 -24.14 21.61
N ASP A 69 -0.91 -24.42 20.46
CA ASP A 69 -0.24 -24.94 19.27
C ASP A 69 0.84 -23.98 18.73
N CYS A 70 0.63 -22.67 18.89
CA CYS A 70 1.58 -21.64 18.50
C CYS A 70 2.67 -21.36 19.56
N GLY A 71 2.59 -21.98 20.75
CA GLY A 71 3.57 -21.80 21.82
C GLY A 71 3.47 -20.46 22.56
N TYR A 72 2.30 -19.80 22.54
CA TYR A 72 2.08 -18.49 23.17
C TYR A 72 1.44 -18.56 24.55
N THR A 73 1.26 -19.75 25.11
CA THR A 73 0.59 -19.97 26.41
C THR A 73 1.21 -19.14 27.52
N ASP A 74 2.55 -19.19 27.71
CA ASP A 74 3.25 -18.42 28.73
C ASP A 74 3.16 -16.91 28.50
N ALA A 75 3.25 -16.47 27.26
CA ALA A 75 3.10 -15.06 26.88
C ALA A 75 1.71 -14.54 27.24
N MET A 76 0.66 -15.34 27.04
CA MET A 76 -0.73 -14.96 27.33
C MET A 76 -1.10 -15.14 28.82
N LYS A 77 -0.28 -15.86 29.62
CA LYS A 77 -0.46 -16.01 31.07
C LYS A 77 0.30 -14.99 31.89
N VAL A 78 1.58 -14.76 31.57
CA VAL A 78 2.54 -14.16 32.52
C VAL A 78 3.03 -12.81 32.05
N SER A 79 3.26 -12.63 30.73
CA SER A 79 4.01 -11.49 30.26
C SER A 79 3.21 -10.58 29.35
N GLY A 80 3.68 -9.34 29.34
CA GLY A 80 3.33 -8.40 28.33
C GLY A 80 2.08 -7.60 28.61
N SER A 81 1.88 -6.71 27.70
CA SER A 81 0.79 -5.79 27.63
C SER A 81 0.25 -5.96 26.22
N ASN A 82 -0.77 -6.80 26.04
CA ASN A 82 -1.29 -7.15 24.74
C ASN A 82 -2.73 -6.67 24.55
N THR A 83 -3.09 -6.36 23.32
CA THR A 83 -4.48 -6.29 22.87
C THR A 83 -4.72 -7.48 21.95
N LEU A 84 -5.73 -8.28 22.24
CA LEU A 84 -6.04 -9.47 21.46
C LEU A 84 -7.45 -9.41 20.91
N PHE A 85 -7.57 -9.54 19.60
CA PHE A 85 -8.83 -9.79 18.91
C PHE A 85 -9.01 -11.30 18.75
N PHE A 86 -10.09 -11.84 19.30
CA PHE A 86 -10.35 -13.27 19.31
C PHE A 86 -11.76 -13.60 18.81
N SER A 87 -11.99 -14.85 18.48
CA SER A 87 -13.27 -15.38 18.03
C SER A 87 -13.64 -16.63 18.82
N ASN A 88 -14.91 -16.83 19.07
CA ASN A 88 -15.43 -17.98 19.81
C ASN A 88 -15.55 -19.23 18.93
N ASP A 89 -15.92 -20.38 19.53
CA ASP A 89 -16.01 -21.67 18.85
C ASP A 89 -17.08 -21.65 17.74
N ALA A 90 -18.20 -20.98 17.95
CA ALA A 90 -19.24 -20.86 16.92
C ALA A 90 -18.74 -20.11 15.66
N SER A 91 -17.87 -19.13 15.82
CA SER A 91 -17.22 -18.42 14.72
C SER A 91 -16.28 -19.34 13.94
N PHE A 92 -15.49 -20.17 14.62
CA PHE A 92 -14.65 -21.19 13.98
C PHE A 92 -15.47 -22.24 13.25
N GLU A 93 -16.57 -22.70 13.81
CA GLU A 93 -17.46 -23.66 13.14
C GLU A 93 -18.05 -23.08 11.85
N ARG A 94 -18.49 -21.82 11.87
CA ARG A 94 -18.93 -21.13 10.65
C ARG A 94 -17.79 -21.02 9.63
N PHE A 95 -16.59 -20.64 10.08
CA PHE A 95 -15.42 -20.55 9.22
C PHE A 95 -15.13 -21.89 8.53
N PHE A 96 -15.13 -23.01 9.24
CA PHE A 96 -14.90 -24.34 8.64
C PHE A 96 -15.97 -24.73 7.63
N GLN A 97 -17.19 -24.25 7.78
CA GLN A 97 -18.28 -24.50 6.84
C GLN A 97 -18.20 -23.65 5.57
N THR A 98 -17.72 -22.40 5.68
CA THR A 98 -17.89 -21.38 4.64
C THR A 98 -16.60 -20.97 3.94
N ASN A 99 -15.40 -21.25 4.52
CA ASN A 99 -14.15 -20.79 3.90
C ASN A 99 -13.88 -21.47 2.55
N GLU A 100 -13.33 -20.70 1.62
CA GLU A 100 -12.97 -21.14 0.27
C GLU A 100 -11.59 -21.82 0.21
N MET A 101 -10.78 -21.73 1.30
CA MET A 101 -9.44 -22.30 1.38
C MET A 101 -9.43 -23.83 1.56
N GLY A 102 -10.61 -24.45 1.75
CA GLY A 102 -10.76 -25.89 1.87
C GLY A 102 -10.53 -26.45 3.29
N TYR A 103 -10.29 -25.60 4.29
CA TYR A 103 -10.20 -26.05 5.69
C TYR A 103 -11.58 -26.39 6.23
N ARG A 104 -11.81 -27.64 6.64
CA ARG A 104 -13.12 -28.12 7.13
C ARG A 104 -13.11 -28.43 8.62
N SER A 105 -11.93 -28.46 9.25
CA SER A 105 -11.73 -28.69 10.68
C SER A 105 -10.49 -27.92 11.17
N TYR A 106 -10.33 -27.86 12.48
CA TYR A 106 -9.15 -27.25 13.09
C TYR A 106 -7.85 -28.02 12.74
N GLU A 107 -7.97 -29.32 12.53
CA GLU A 107 -6.87 -30.22 12.17
C GLU A 107 -6.33 -29.96 10.75
N ASP A 108 -7.16 -29.41 9.87
CA ASP A 108 -6.77 -29.04 8.50
C ASP A 108 -5.90 -27.77 8.46
N LEU A 109 -5.90 -26.97 9.54
CA LEU A 109 -5.15 -25.72 9.60
C LEU A 109 -3.65 -25.99 9.71
N PRO A 110 -2.85 -25.59 8.71
CA PRO A 110 -1.39 -25.69 8.82
C PRO A 110 -0.86 -24.75 9.92
N TYR A 111 0.28 -25.08 10.49
CA TYR A 111 0.91 -24.29 11.56
C TYR A 111 1.09 -22.81 11.18
N SER A 112 1.49 -22.56 9.94
CA SER A 112 1.65 -21.20 9.39
C SER A 112 0.35 -20.39 9.43
N PHE A 113 -0.77 -21.03 9.10
CA PHE A 113 -2.08 -20.38 9.14
C PHE A 113 -2.54 -20.11 10.59
N LYS A 114 -2.30 -21.06 11.49
CA LYS A 114 -2.56 -20.89 12.94
C LYS A 114 -1.77 -19.71 13.49
N MET A 115 -0.47 -19.64 13.19
CA MET A 115 0.40 -18.54 13.60
C MET A 115 -0.07 -17.19 13.03
N MET A 116 -0.50 -17.18 11.78
CA MET A 116 -1.06 -16.00 11.14
C MET A 116 -2.34 -15.51 11.85
N LEU A 117 -3.29 -16.40 12.15
CA LEU A 117 -4.53 -16.03 12.85
C LEU A 117 -4.22 -15.41 14.23
N LEU A 118 -3.31 -16.02 15.00
CA LEU A 118 -2.96 -15.54 16.34
C LEU A 118 -2.26 -14.17 16.27
N LYS A 119 -1.19 -14.07 15.49
CA LYS A 119 -0.38 -12.84 15.42
C LYS A 119 -1.11 -11.68 14.75
N LEU A 120 -1.98 -11.95 13.76
CA LEU A 120 -2.79 -10.91 13.15
C LEU A 120 -3.81 -10.33 14.14
N GLY A 121 -4.36 -11.17 15.02
CA GLY A 121 -5.25 -10.73 16.09
C GLY A 121 -4.53 -10.05 17.26
N THR A 122 -3.18 -10.05 17.29
CA THR A 122 -2.40 -9.54 18.43
C THR A 122 -1.76 -8.20 18.09
N ILE A 123 -1.95 -7.23 18.99
CA ILE A 123 -1.22 -5.95 19.01
C ILE A 123 -0.34 -5.95 20.27
N PRO A 124 1.01 -5.75 20.15
CA PRO A 124 1.95 -5.97 21.26
C PRO A 124 1.98 -4.82 22.28
N TYR A 125 0.82 -4.24 22.60
CA TYR A 125 0.60 -3.27 23.68
C TYR A 125 -0.87 -3.23 24.08
N SER A 126 -1.16 -2.96 25.36
CA SER A 126 -2.53 -2.92 25.88
C SER A 126 -3.21 -1.60 25.56
N GLN A 127 -4.29 -1.66 24.82
CA GLN A 127 -5.10 -0.48 24.51
C GLN A 127 -6.59 -0.82 24.49
N LEU A 128 -7.39 0.09 25.01
CA LEU A 128 -8.84 0.13 24.77
C LEU A 128 -9.12 0.40 23.31
N LEU A 129 -10.29 0.01 22.83
CA LEU A 129 -10.69 0.20 21.42
C LEU A 129 -10.58 1.66 20.98
N GLU A 130 -11.02 2.60 21.82
CA GLU A 130 -10.89 4.03 21.58
C GLU A 130 -9.44 4.48 21.38
N ARG A 131 -8.50 3.91 22.15
CA ARG A 131 -7.07 4.24 22.05
C ARG A 131 -6.42 3.63 20.83
N LEU A 132 -6.91 2.52 20.33
CA LEU A 132 -6.44 1.90 19.08
C LEU A 132 -6.71 2.78 17.87
N SER A 133 -7.73 3.65 17.93
CA SER A 133 -8.03 4.62 16.88
C SER A 133 -7.06 5.80 16.81
N LEU A 134 -6.12 5.92 17.76
CA LEU A 134 -5.21 7.06 17.86
C LEU A 134 -3.75 6.64 17.71
N SER A 135 -2.97 7.42 16.97
CA SER A 135 -1.50 7.31 16.95
C SER A 135 -0.90 7.79 18.28
N ASP A 136 0.39 7.54 18.47
CA ASP A 136 1.15 8.06 19.63
C ASP A 136 1.13 9.60 19.73
N ARG A 137 0.85 10.27 18.62
CA ARG A 137 0.69 11.73 18.52
C ARG A 137 -0.76 12.21 18.64
N GLY A 138 -1.70 11.32 18.95
CA GLY A 138 -3.12 11.63 19.08
C GLY A 138 -3.86 11.88 17.76
N GLN A 139 -3.27 11.52 16.63
CA GLN A 139 -3.95 11.58 15.33
C GLN A 139 -4.83 10.35 15.13
N VAL A 140 -6.01 10.53 14.57
CA VAL A 140 -6.90 9.42 14.22
C VAL A 140 -6.25 8.57 13.14
N THR A 141 -6.03 7.29 13.44
CA THR A 141 -5.49 6.28 12.53
C THR A 141 -6.62 5.49 11.88
N PHE A 142 -6.43 5.09 10.63
CA PHE A 142 -7.38 4.27 9.90
C PHE A 142 -6.94 2.81 9.83
N ARG A 143 -5.64 2.56 9.96
CA ARG A 143 -5.05 1.23 9.98
C ARG A 143 -4.08 1.07 11.14
N ARG A 144 -3.94 -0.17 11.62
CA ARG A 144 -3.06 -0.51 12.72
C ARG A 144 -2.20 -1.73 12.37
N THR A 145 -0.89 -1.65 12.60
CA THR A 145 0.02 -2.79 12.48
C THR A 145 -0.18 -3.79 13.61
N THR A 146 0.00 -5.06 13.29
CA THR A 146 -0.13 -6.19 14.21
C THR A 146 1.22 -6.81 14.51
N ASP A 147 1.24 -7.87 15.31
CA ASP A 147 2.45 -8.65 15.62
C ASP A 147 2.83 -9.62 14.49
N PHE A 148 2.00 -9.77 13.47
CA PHE A 148 2.27 -10.69 12.37
C PHE A 148 3.44 -10.21 11.50
N GLU A 149 4.39 -11.11 11.26
CA GLU A 149 5.52 -10.94 10.35
C GLU A 149 5.39 -11.90 9.17
N VAL A 150 5.55 -11.40 7.96
CA VAL A 150 5.37 -12.18 6.71
C VAL A 150 6.39 -13.33 6.59
N GLU A 151 7.47 -13.27 7.36
CA GLU A 151 8.53 -14.30 7.37
C GLU A 151 8.09 -15.67 7.90
N ASP A 152 6.98 -15.71 8.63
CA ASP A 152 6.43 -16.97 9.15
C ASP A 152 5.93 -17.89 8.01
N THR A 153 5.70 -17.35 6.80
CA THR A 153 5.24 -18.13 5.63
C THR A 153 5.80 -17.58 4.33
N ILE A 154 6.76 -18.28 3.74
CA ILE A 154 7.35 -17.89 2.45
C ILE A 154 6.79 -18.81 1.36
N PRO A 155 5.89 -18.32 0.49
CA PRO A 155 5.35 -19.11 -0.60
C PRO A 155 6.45 -19.49 -1.62
N VAL A 156 6.37 -20.70 -2.13
CA VAL A 156 7.12 -21.13 -3.31
C VAL A 156 6.16 -21.05 -4.48
N VAL A 157 6.50 -20.24 -5.48
CA VAL A 157 5.66 -19.97 -6.66
C VAL A 157 6.31 -20.61 -7.87
N ASP A 158 5.54 -21.43 -8.59
CA ASP A 158 5.99 -22.08 -9.80
C ASP A 158 6.22 -21.07 -10.93
N ALA A 159 7.12 -21.40 -11.86
CA ALA A 159 7.52 -20.49 -12.93
C ALA A 159 6.36 -20.05 -13.83
N GLU A 160 5.34 -20.90 -14.01
CA GLU A 160 4.15 -20.63 -14.81
C GLU A 160 3.19 -19.64 -14.14
N ASP A 161 3.18 -19.62 -12.80
CA ASP A 161 2.32 -18.73 -12.00
C ASP A 161 2.95 -17.36 -11.71
N LEU A 162 4.21 -17.16 -12.12
CA LEU A 162 4.88 -15.86 -11.99
C LEU A 162 4.24 -14.81 -12.92
N PRO A 163 4.24 -13.52 -12.53
CA PRO A 163 3.74 -12.43 -13.36
C PRO A 163 4.31 -12.43 -14.76
N ASP A 164 3.47 -12.13 -15.76
CA ASP A 164 3.91 -12.03 -17.15
C ASP A 164 4.50 -10.64 -17.43
N SER A 165 5.74 -10.44 -16.98
CA SER A 165 6.49 -9.21 -17.18
C SER A 165 7.88 -9.47 -17.74
N LYS A 166 8.47 -8.44 -18.35
CA LYS A 166 9.87 -8.46 -18.79
C LYS A 166 10.84 -8.74 -17.65
N TYR A 167 10.48 -8.38 -16.42
CA TYR A 167 11.32 -8.55 -15.23
C TYR A 167 11.25 -9.97 -14.68
N PHE A 168 10.09 -10.63 -14.74
CA PHE A 168 9.94 -12.05 -14.37
C PHE A 168 10.31 -13.01 -15.50
N ALA A 169 10.44 -12.54 -16.75
CA ALA A 169 10.74 -13.38 -17.90
C ALA A 169 12.00 -14.28 -17.75
N PRO A 170 13.11 -13.84 -17.11
CA PRO A 170 14.25 -14.73 -16.87
C PRO A 170 13.90 -15.92 -15.97
N TYR A 171 13.10 -15.70 -14.93
CA TYR A 171 12.68 -16.74 -13.97
C TYR A 171 11.67 -17.69 -14.61
N ARG A 172 10.69 -17.18 -15.34
CA ARG A 172 9.72 -17.99 -16.11
C ARG A 172 10.43 -18.89 -17.11
N ARG A 173 11.41 -18.36 -17.86
CA ARG A 173 12.21 -19.15 -18.83
C ARG A 173 13.11 -20.20 -18.16
N ALA A 174 13.56 -19.96 -16.94
CA ALA A 174 14.34 -20.93 -16.18
C ALA A 174 13.52 -22.15 -15.76
N GLY A 175 12.17 -22.05 -15.72
CA GLY A 175 11.25 -23.13 -15.38
C GLY A 175 11.38 -23.65 -13.95
N LYS A 176 11.96 -22.84 -13.04
CA LYS A 176 12.19 -23.22 -11.64
C LYS A 176 11.32 -22.38 -10.72
N PRO A 177 10.74 -22.99 -9.69
CA PRO A 177 10.01 -22.24 -8.68
C PRO A 177 10.94 -21.28 -7.93
N ILE A 178 10.40 -20.17 -7.45
CA ILE A 178 11.11 -19.18 -6.63
C ILE A 178 10.34 -18.91 -5.33
N LYS A 179 11.09 -18.56 -4.29
CA LYS A 179 10.51 -18.07 -3.04
C LYS A 179 10.10 -16.62 -3.24
N LEU A 180 8.77 -16.38 -3.32
CA LEU A 180 8.21 -15.09 -3.68
C LEU A 180 7.16 -14.66 -2.68
N LEU A 181 7.46 -13.61 -1.92
CA LEU A 181 6.51 -12.92 -1.06
C LEU A 181 5.67 -11.95 -1.91
N SER A 182 4.39 -11.81 -1.59
CA SER A 182 3.58 -10.72 -2.15
C SER A 182 4.12 -9.36 -1.69
N ASP A 183 4.52 -9.29 -0.42
CA ASP A 183 5.11 -8.12 0.23
C ASP A 183 5.84 -8.57 1.50
N ALA A 184 6.95 -7.92 1.84
CA ALA A 184 7.77 -8.18 3.03
C ALA A 184 7.43 -7.24 4.21
N THR A 185 6.40 -6.42 4.13
CA THR A 185 6.02 -5.49 5.19
C THR A 185 5.00 -6.09 6.16
N LYS A 186 4.91 -5.50 7.36
CA LYS A 186 3.91 -5.91 8.36
C LYS A 186 2.50 -5.71 7.84
N TRP A 187 1.61 -6.63 8.19
CA TRP A 187 0.21 -6.51 7.84
C TRP A 187 -0.52 -5.56 8.79
N THR A 188 -1.55 -4.92 8.25
CA THR A 188 -2.34 -3.93 8.97
C THR A 188 -3.80 -4.36 9.05
N LEU A 189 -4.45 -4.00 10.17
CA LEU A 189 -5.89 -4.08 10.34
C LEU A 189 -6.52 -2.75 9.91
N VAL A 190 -7.55 -2.82 9.09
CA VAL A 190 -8.37 -1.65 8.70
C VAL A 190 -9.48 -1.47 9.74
N GLN A 191 -9.56 -0.28 10.32
CA GLN A 191 -10.40 0.05 11.46
C GLN A 191 -11.61 0.89 11.04
N PHE A 192 -12.81 0.34 11.19
CA PHE A 192 -14.07 1.09 11.08
C PHE A 192 -14.68 1.23 12.48
N PHE A 193 -13.97 1.96 13.35
CA PHE A 193 -14.43 2.27 14.72
C PHE A 193 -15.21 3.58 14.73
N PRO A 194 -16.13 3.84 15.67
CA PRO A 194 -16.93 5.07 15.70
C PRO A 194 -16.09 6.34 15.62
N ASP A 195 -14.99 6.42 16.40
CA ASP A 195 -14.09 7.58 16.41
C ASP A 195 -13.33 7.74 15.09
N VAL A 196 -12.94 6.62 14.48
CA VAL A 196 -12.28 6.63 13.15
C VAL A 196 -13.26 7.12 12.10
N MET A 197 -14.47 6.59 12.07
CA MET A 197 -15.49 6.96 11.10
C MET A 197 -15.87 8.44 11.23
N SER A 198 -16.08 8.91 12.46
CA SER A 198 -16.34 10.32 12.73
C SER A 198 -15.15 11.21 12.35
N GLY A 199 -13.96 10.87 12.83
CA GLY A 199 -12.73 11.65 12.58
C GLY A 199 -12.26 11.68 11.12
N LYS A 200 -12.63 10.69 10.32
CA LYS A 200 -12.33 10.57 8.88
C LYS A 200 -13.52 10.91 7.98
N HIS A 201 -14.66 11.25 8.57
CA HIS A 201 -15.90 11.57 7.86
C HIS A 201 -16.37 10.44 6.94
N ILE A 202 -16.30 9.18 7.43
CA ILE A 202 -16.84 8.00 6.75
C ILE A 202 -18.28 7.83 7.24
N THR A 203 -19.24 7.80 6.33
CA THR A 203 -20.66 7.58 6.68
C THR A 203 -20.97 6.09 6.83
N ASP A 204 -22.09 5.75 7.50
CA ASP A 204 -22.58 4.37 7.59
C ASP A 204 -22.92 3.81 6.20
N ASP A 205 -23.41 4.67 5.29
CA ASP A 205 -23.67 4.32 3.89
C ASP A 205 -22.35 4.01 3.13
N ASP A 206 -21.29 4.77 3.39
CA ASP A 206 -19.97 4.47 2.80
C ASP A 206 -19.46 3.11 3.27
N PHE A 207 -19.52 2.85 4.57
CA PHE A 207 -19.12 1.56 5.13
C PHE A 207 -19.93 0.43 4.53
N SER A 208 -21.27 0.56 4.54
CA SER A 208 -22.17 -0.48 4.04
C SER A 208 -21.99 -0.72 2.54
N PHE A 209 -21.76 0.34 1.76
CA PHE A 209 -21.45 0.21 0.34
C PHE A 209 -20.13 -0.54 0.11
N VAL A 210 -19.07 -0.17 0.82
CA VAL A 210 -17.72 -0.72 0.60
C VAL A 210 -17.60 -2.14 1.11
N THR A 211 -18.18 -2.46 2.28
CA THR A 211 -18.08 -3.79 2.91
C THR A 211 -19.20 -4.75 2.52
N GLY A 212 -20.32 -4.24 2.04
CA GLY A 212 -21.54 -5.03 1.80
C GLY A 212 -22.31 -5.39 3.07
N ILE A 213 -21.92 -4.88 4.24
CA ILE A 213 -22.51 -5.19 5.55
C ILE A 213 -23.24 -3.96 6.10
N PRO A 214 -24.48 -4.09 6.59
CA PRO A 214 -25.15 -2.98 7.26
C PRO A 214 -24.45 -2.65 8.59
N ARG A 215 -24.47 -1.37 8.98
CA ARG A 215 -23.84 -0.88 10.20
C ARG A 215 -24.84 -0.07 11.03
N GLU A 216 -24.78 -0.25 12.35
CA GLU A 216 -25.40 0.63 13.34
C GLU A 216 -24.37 1.65 13.86
N ALA A 217 -24.84 2.80 14.35
CA ALA A 217 -23.99 3.95 14.65
C ALA A 217 -22.81 3.68 15.61
N ASP A 218 -22.98 2.77 16.57
CA ASP A 218 -21.94 2.44 17.57
C ASP A 218 -21.14 1.18 17.24
N ASP A 219 -21.39 0.58 16.09
CA ASP A 219 -20.67 -0.62 15.67
C ASP A 219 -19.21 -0.30 15.38
N ALA A 220 -18.34 -1.18 15.85
CA ALA A 220 -16.92 -1.18 15.52
C ALA A 220 -16.58 -2.44 14.73
N SER A 221 -15.80 -2.30 13.67
CA SER A 221 -15.40 -3.43 12.82
C SER A 221 -13.93 -3.34 12.42
N LEU A 222 -13.30 -4.51 12.29
CA LEU A 222 -12.02 -4.69 11.59
C LEU A 222 -12.33 -5.24 10.21
N PHE A 223 -11.96 -4.50 9.16
CA PHE A 223 -12.47 -4.77 7.80
C PHE A 223 -14.01 -4.83 7.84
N ALA A 224 -14.60 -5.95 7.42
CA ALA A 224 -16.03 -6.21 7.51
C ALA A 224 -16.43 -7.03 8.76
N ASN A 225 -15.49 -7.38 9.65
CA ASN A 225 -15.73 -8.24 10.81
C ASN A 225 -16.09 -7.41 12.06
N LYS A 226 -17.33 -7.53 12.53
CA LYS A 226 -17.87 -6.77 13.65
C LYS A 226 -17.25 -7.21 14.98
N ILE A 227 -16.93 -6.24 15.83
CA ILE A 227 -16.56 -6.47 17.23
C ILE A 227 -17.84 -6.57 18.04
N ILE A 228 -18.11 -7.77 18.57
CA ILE A 228 -19.35 -8.07 19.31
C ILE A 228 -19.20 -7.82 20.82
N GLN A 229 -17.98 -7.90 21.36
CA GLN A 229 -17.67 -7.51 22.72
C GLN A 229 -16.32 -6.77 22.74
N LYS A 230 -16.29 -5.58 23.31
CA LYS A 230 -15.10 -4.72 23.37
C LYS A 230 -14.62 -4.49 24.80
N ASP A 231 -13.34 -4.15 24.95
CA ASP A 231 -12.75 -3.61 26.17
C ASP A 231 -12.85 -4.57 27.37
N ILE A 232 -12.70 -5.88 27.14
CA ILE A 232 -12.61 -6.88 28.19
C ILE A 232 -11.24 -6.73 28.86
N VAL A 233 -11.24 -6.34 30.13
CA VAL A 233 -10.01 -6.01 30.88
C VAL A 233 -9.43 -7.27 31.52
N CYS A 234 -8.20 -7.62 31.17
CA CYS A 234 -7.42 -8.70 31.79
C CYS A 234 -6.17 -8.14 32.48
N GLN A 235 -5.55 -8.93 33.39
CA GLN A 235 -4.37 -8.52 34.14
C GLN A 235 -3.19 -8.13 33.25
N ASN A 236 -3.07 -8.75 32.08
CA ASN A 236 -1.98 -8.56 31.12
C ASN A 236 -2.45 -8.02 29.77
N GLY A 237 -3.63 -7.39 29.68
CA GLY A 237 -4.07 -6.76 28.44
C GLY A 237 -5.56 -6.57 28.29
N TYR A 238 -5.96 -6.32 27.06
CA TYR A 238 -7.35 -6.17 26.66
C TYR A 238 -7.75 -7.19 25.60
N LEU A 239 -9.01 -7.64 25.66
CA LEU A 239 -9.60 -8.54 24.70
C LEU A 239 -10.77 -7.85 23.98
N HIS A 240 -10.91 -8.15 22.70
CA HIS A 240 -12.05 -7.76 21.88
C HIS A 240 -12.53 -8.99 21.11
N GLU A 241 -13.81 -9.33 21.26
CA GLU A 241 -14.41 -10.49 20.59
C GLU A 241 -14.96 -10.09 19.24
N LEU A 242 -14.60 -10.85 18.22
CA LEU A 242 -15.05 -10.69 16.84
C LEU A 242 -16.21 -11.63 16.52
N ALA A 243 -17.11 -11.19 15.67
CA ALA A 243 -18.22 -12.01 15.19
C ALA A 243 -17.74 -13.23 14.41
N ASP A 244 -16.70 -13.09 13.60
CA ASP A 244 -16.15 -14.15 12.76
C ASP A 244 -14.63 -14.28 12.94
N VAL A 245 -14.04 -15.39 12.46
CA VAL A 245 -12.60 -15.61 12.48
C VAL A 245 -11.91 -14.53 11.64
N LEU A 246 -10.89 -13.88 12.21
CA LEU A 246 -10.14 -12.81 11.56
C LEU A 246 -9.18 -13.39 10.52
N VAL A 247 -9.68 -13.63 9.32
CA VAL A 247 -8.85 -13.98 8.17
C VAL A 247 -8.46 -12.69 7.45
N PRO A 248 -7.15 -12.41 7.28
CA PRO A 248 -6.72 -11.19 6.63
C PRO A 248 -7.12 -11.21 5.14
N PRO A 249 -7.72 -10.14 4.63
CA PRO A 249 -7.94 -10.04 3.20
C PRO A 249 -6.58 -9.91 2.48
N GLU A 250 -6.56 -10.27 1.21
CA GLU A 250 -5.41 -10.04 0.34
C GLU A 250 -5.11 -8.55 0.16
N ASN A 251 -3.93 -8.22 -0.39
CA ASN A 251 -3.67 -6.88 -0.87
C ASN A 251 -4.36 -6.66 -2.23
N MET A 252 -4.45 -5.39 -2.66
CA MET A 252 -5.13 -5.03 -3.92
C MET A 252 -4.56 -5.77 -5.13
N ALA A 253 -3.23 -5.89 -5.23
CA ALA A 253 -2.59 -6.55 -6.37
C ALA A 253 -2.90 -8.04 -6.43
N ALA A 254 -2.91 -8.74 -5.27
CA ALA A 254 -3.24 -10.15 -5.20
C ALA A 254 -4.71 -10.40 -5.57
N TYR A 255 -5.62 -9.58 -5.04
CA TYR A 255 -7.05 -9.65 -5.41
C TYR A 255 -7.27 -9.43 -6.91
N ILE A 256 -6.64 -8.41 -7.50
CA ILE A 256 -6.79 -8.11 -8.94
C ILE A 256 -6.26 -9.28 -9.77
N ARG A 257 -5.15 -9.91 -9.36
CA ARG A 257 -4.59 -11.07 -10.06
C ARG A 257 -5.46 -12.32 -9.95
N GLY A 258 -6.06 -12.56 -8.80
CA GLY A 258 -6.94 -13.70 -8.55
C GLY A 258 -8.36 -13.56 -9.12
N ASN A 259 -8.75 -12.36 -9.56
CA ASN A 259 -10.11 -12.10 -10.03
C ASN A 259 -10.22 -12.21 -11.57
N GLU A 260 -10.83 -13.30 -12.04
CA GLU A 260 -11.01 -13.56 -13.47
C GLU A 260 -11.80 -12.46 -14.21
N LYS A 261 -12.72 -11.77 -13.54
CA LYS A 261 -13.53 -10.69 -14.13
C LYS A 261 -12.71 -9.48 -14.58
N VAL A 262 -11.51 -9.31 -14.03
CA VAL A 262 -10.61 -8.17 -14.30
C VAL A 262 -9.26 -8.63 -14.85
N SER A 263 -9.18 -9.83 -15.39
CA SER A 263 -7.93 -10.46 -15.85
C SER A 263 -7.21 -9.66 -16.94
N ARG A 264 -7.91 -8.85 -17.75
CA ARG A 264 -7.29 -7.96 -18.75
C ARG A 264 -6.54 -6.81 -18.08
N PHE A 265 -7.16 -6.18 -17.09
CA PHE A 265 -6.49 -5.13 -16.32
C PHE A 265 -5.35 -5.69 -15.48
N SER A 266 -5.53 -6.88 -14.90
CA SER A 266 -4.48 -7.63 -14.19
C SER A 266 -3.25 -7.84 -15.06
N ARG A 267 -3.42 -8.31 -16.31
CA ARG A 267 -2.31 -8.47 -17.26
C ARG A 267 -1.63 -7.15 -17.61
N LEU A 268 -2.41 -6.08 -17.74
CA LEU A 268 -1.85 -4.75 -17.96
C LEU A 268 -0.98 -4.30 -16.79
N MET A 269 -1.44 -4.53 -15.57
CA MET A 269 -0.72 -4.22 -14.33
C MET A 269 0.52 -5.13 -14.14
N ASP A 270 0.43 -6.41 -14.49
CA ASP A 270 1.52 -7.37 -14.37
C ASP A 270 2.75 -6.99 -15.20
N ARG A 271 2.59 -6.23 -16.28
CA ARG A 271 3.72 -5.70 -17.09
C ARG A 271 4.71 -4.90 -16.25
N PHE A 272 4.26 -4.34 -15.14
CA PHE A 272 5.03 -3.53 -14.20
C PHE A 272 5.50 -4.31 -12.96
N ALA A 273 5.09 -5.58 -12.82
CA ALA A 273 5.51 -6.44 -11.73
C ALA A 273 6.98 -6.86 -11.87
N CYS A 274 7.73 -6.73 -10.79
CA CYS A 274 9.16 -7.00 -10.74
C CYS A 274 9.56 -7.79 -9.49
N PRO A 275 10.40 -8.84 -9.61
CA PRO A 275 10.97 -9.52 -8.45
C PRO A 275 12.08 -8.65 -7.86
N VAL A 276 11.88 -8.17 -6.64
CA VAL A 276 12.88 -7.44 -5.87
C VAL A 276 13.48 -8.37 -4.84
N PHE A 277 14.81 -8.50 -4.83
CA PHE A 277 15.50 -9.31 -3.83
C PHE A 277 15.19 -8.77 -2.42
N TYR A 278 14.80 -9.67 -1.52
CA TYR A 278 14.52 -9.31 -0.12
C TYR A 278 15.66 -9.77 0.79
N LYS A 279 15.89 -11.08 0.87
CA LYS A 279 16.97 -11.68 1.67
C LYS A 279 17.30 -13.09 1.18
N ARG A 280 18.29 -13.73 1.82
CA ARG A 280 18.51 -15.17 1.71
C ARG A 280 17.97 -15.88 2.95
N ASP A 281 17.41 -17.07 2.75
CA ASP A 281 17.02 -17.92 3.87
C ASP A 281 18.22 -18.68 4.48
N ALA A 282 17.94 -19.51 5.47
CA ALA A 282 18.97 -20.30 6.16
C ALA A 282 19.64 -21.35 5.24
N GLN A 283 19.00 -21.72 4.13
CA GLN A 283 19.51 -22.65 3.12
C GLN A 283 20.34 -21.92 2.05
N GLY A 284 20.36 -20.59 2.06
CA GLY A 284 21.07 -19.75 1.09
C GLY A 284 20.24 -19.42 -0.16
N ASP A 285 18.97 -19.84 -0.23
CA ASP A 285 18.07 -19.53 -1.33
C ASP A 285 17.63 -18.08 -1.28
N SER A 286 17.53 -17.45 -2.45
CA SER A 286 17.06 -16.08 -2.56
C SER A 286 15.54 -16.00 -2.40
N ILE A 287 15.08 -15.09 -1.55
CA ILE A 287 13.68 -14.73 -1.36
C ILE A 287 13.47 -13.39 -2.06
N PHE A 288 12.40 -13.29 -2.84
CA PHE A 288 12.01 -12.10 -3.57
C PHE A 288 10.66 -11.58 -3.05
N GLN A 289 10.40 -10.30 -3.28
CA GLN A 289 9.08 -9.69 -3.12
C GLN A 289 8.65 -9.08 -4.47
N THR A 290 7.36 -9.10 -4.75
CA THR A 290 6.80 -8.45 -5.94
C THR A 290 6.63 -6.96 -5.71
N ARG A 291 7.22 -6.14 -6.59
CA ARG A 291 7.04 -4.68 -6.61
C ARG A 291 6.60 -4.23 -8.01
N TYR A 292 5.95 -3.07 -8.09
CA TYR A 292 5.38 -2.58 -9.35
C TYR A 292 6.08 -1.30 -9.81
N PHE A 293 6.66 -1.33 -11.03
CA PHE A 293 7.43 -0.22 -11.60
C PHE A 293 6.98 0.09 -13.03
N ASN A 294 6.75 1.36 -13.35
CA ASN A 294 6.44 1.81 -14.70
C ASN A 294 7.69 1.99 -15.58
N GLN A 295 8.88 2.00 -14.98
CA GLN A 295 10.16 2.14 -15.66
C GLN A 295 11.14 1.10 -15.14
N SER A 296 12.17 0.78 -15.94
CA SER A 296 13.26 -0.04 -15.46
C SER A 296 13.97 0.69 -14.33
N PRO A 297 14.09 0.10 -13.13
CA PRO A 297 14.79 0.75 -12.05
C PRO A 297 16.26 0.92 -12.43
N ALA A 298 16.74 2.15 -12.34
CA ALA A 298 18.11 2.51 -12.65
C ALA A 298 19.11 2.01 -11.59
N TYR A 299 18.62 1.41 -10.48
CA TYR A 299 19.41 1.04 -9.31
C TYR A 299 19.16 -0.39 -8.88
N SER A 300 20.12 -0.94 -8.11
CA SER A 300 19.95 -2.22 -7.45
C SER A 300 18.69 -2.23 -6.59
N PHE A 301 17.83 -3.19 -6.81
CA PHE A 301 16.57 -3.35 -6.08
C PHE A 301 16.75 -3.52 -4.56
N THR A 302 17.96 -3.81 -4.11
CA THR A 302 18.30 -3.98 -2.69
C THR A 302 18.27 -2.68 -1.88
N GLU A 303 18.31 -1.52 -2.54
CA GLU A 303 18.42 -0.22 -1.88
C GLU A 303 17.08 0.49 -1.69
N TYR A 304 15.99 -0.01 -2.29
CA TYR A 304 14.70 0.68 -2.29
C TYR A 304 13.59 -0.14 -1.64
N ASN A 305 13.57 -0.15 -0.32
CA ASN A 305 12.41 -0.62 0.46
C ASN A 305 11.35 0.49 0.68
N GLY A 306 11.51 1.64 0.03
CA GLY A 306 10.70 2.82 0.30
C GLY A 306 9.78 3.23 -0.84
N THR A 307 8.92 4.17 -0.52
CA THR A 307 7.92 4.79 -1.39
C THR A 307 8.51 5.68 -2.49
N ASN A 308 9.78 6.02 -2.38
CA ASN A 308 10.48 6.92 -3.30
C ASN A 308 11.35 6.19 -4.33
N ALA A 309 11.16 4.88 -4.49
CA ALA A 309 11.89 4.13 -5.52
C ALA A 309 11.62 4.73 -6.90
N PRO A 310 12.66 5.07 -7.69
CA PRO A 310 12.46 5.60 -9.04
C PRO A 310 11.66 4.62 -9.89
N GLY A 311 10.70 5.13 -10.63
CA GLY A 311 9.90 4.34 -11.56
C GLY A 311 8.76 3.53 -10.94
N LEU A 312 8.49 3.64 -9.63
CA LEU A 312 7.26 3.09 -9.06
C LEU A 312 6.04 3.65 -9.78
N LEU A 313 5.00 2.83 -9.91
CA LEU A 313 3.66 3.31 -10.23
C LEU A 313 3.22 4.38 -9.22
N TYR A 314 2.11 5.01 -9.45
CA TYR A 314 1.55 6.07 -8.60
C TYR A 314 1.60 5.70 -7.10
N PHE A 315 1.27 4.46 -6.77
CA PHE A 315 1.67 3.75 -5.57
C PHE A 315 1.83 2.25 -5.92
N ASP A 316 2.44 1.48 -5.03
CA ASP A 316 2.58 0.03 -5.20
C ASP A 316 1.33 -0.69 -4.66
N PRO A 317 0.49 -1.30 -5.51
CA PRO A 317 -0.75 -1.96 -5.07
C PRO A 317 -0.50 -3.27 -4.32
N GLY A 318 0.72 -3.81 -4.35
CA GLY A 318 1.15 -5.00 -3.61
C GLY A 318 1.77 -4.71 -2.24
N TRP A 319 2.03 -3.43 -1.89
CA TRP A 319 2.69 -3.06 -0.65
C TRP A 319 1.70 -2.94 0.51
N ASN A 320 1.83 -3.78 1.55
CA ASN A 320 0.87 -3.80 2.67
C ASN A 320 0.91 -2.51 3.50
N LEU A 321 2.11 -1.98 3.74
CA LEU A 321 2.28 -0.68 4.36
C LEU A 321 2.14 0.41 3.29
N TYR A 322 0.92 0.62 2.82
CA TYR A 322 0.63 1.59 1.79
C TYR A 322 1.26 2.97 2.07
N GLN A 323 2.00 3.48 1.10
CA GLN A 323 2.51 4.84 1.09
C GLN A 323 2.44 5.39 -0.35
N PRO A 324 1.88 6.59 -0.55
CA PRO A 324 1.88 7.22 -1.86
C PRO A 324 3.30 7.67 -2.24
N LYS A 325 3.60 7.69 -3.54
CA LYS A 325 4.87 8.21 -4.07
C LYS A 325 5.08 9.66 -3.63
N GLY A 326 6.25 9.96 -3.08
CA GLY A 326 6.57 11.31 -2.58
C GLY A 326 5.99 11.62 -1.20
N GLY A 327 5.36 10.66 -0.52
CA GLY A 327 4.88 10.82 0.85
C GLY A 327 6.01 11.08 1.84
N ASN A 328 5.74 11.89 2.86
CA ASN A 328 6.71 12.18 3.92
C ASN A 328 6.86 10.96 4.83
N THR A 329 8.07 10.40 4.92
CA THR A 329 8.39 9.25 5.76
C THR A 329 8.24 9.51 7.27
N SER A 330 8.20 10.78 7.69
CA SER A 330 7.97 11.16 9.09
C SER A 330 6.50 11.06 9.53
N GLN A 331 5.57 10.90 8.60
CA GLN A 331 4.16 10.61 8.85
C GLN A 331 3.77 9.45 7.94
N PRO A 332 3.86 8.22 8.43
CA PRO A 332 3.54 7.06 7.61
C PRO A 332 2.06 7.10 7.20
N GLY A 333 1.81 7.37 5.92
CA GLY A 333 0.47 7.41 5.32
C GLY A 333 -0.28 6.08 5.50
N TYR A 334 0.46 5.00 5.77
CA TYR A 334 -0.11 3.69 6.02
C TYR A 334 -0.99 3.60 7.28
N GLU A 335 -0.85 4.52 8.25
CA GLU A 335 -1.69 4.53 9.45
C GLU A 335 -2.93 5.41 9.30
N THR A 336 -2.87 6.45 8.49
CA THR A 336 -3.92 7.48 8.42
C THR A 336 -4.88 7.33 7.26
N ASP A 337 -4.50 6.60 6.23
CA ASP A 337 -5.26 6.37 5.00
C ASP A 337 -4.79 5.08 4.32
N MET A 338 -5.36 4.75 3.18
CA MET A 338 -4.94 3.66 2.29
C MET A 338 -5.23 4.02 0.83
N GLY A 339 -4.71 3.21 -0.11
CA GLY A 339 -4.96 3.39 -1.53
C GLY A 339 -6.36 2.99 -1.96
N CYS A 340 -6.70 3.37 -3.19
CA CYS A 340 -7.90 2.94 -3.86
C CYS A 340 -7.63 2.71 -5.35
N MET A 341 -8.25 1.68 -5.92
CA MET A 341 -8.16 1.40 -7.35
C MET A 341 -9.55 1.21 -7.95
N PHE A 342 -9.77 1.83 -9.12
CA PHE A 342 -10.95 1.62 -9.95
C PHE A 342 -10.56 0.68 -11.09
N VAL A 343 -10.96 -0.59 -11.02
CA VAL A 343 -10.47 -1.63 -11.92
C VAL A 343 -11.57 -2.06 -12.88
N PRO A 344 -11.44 -1.77 -14.19
CA PRO A 344 -12.48 -2.11 -15.16
C PRO A 344 -12.56 -3.62 -15.38
N THR A 345 -13.79 -4.09 -15.58
CA THR A 345 -14.06 -5.48 -15.98
C THR A 345 -13.49 -5.77 -17.38
N ASN A 346 -13.35 -7.06 -17.68
CA ASN A 346 -12.94 -7.50 -19.02
C ASN A 346 -13.87 -6.95 -20.10
N GLU A 347 -15.18 -6.97 -19.85
CA GLU A 347 -16.20 -6.46 -20.76
C GLU A 347 -16.08 -4.94 -20.97
N ALA A 348 -15.78 -4.19 -19.91
CA ALA A 348 -15.53 -2.75 -20.01
C ALA A 348 -14.29 -2.45 -20.85
N MET A 349 -13.21 -3.21 -20.63
CA MET A 349 -11.97 -3.07 -21.40
C MET A 349 -12.15 -3.47 -22.87
N ASP A 350 -12.92 -4.51 -23.17
CA ASP A 350 -13.24 -4.93 -24.55
C ASP A 350 -14.11 -3.90 -25.26
N ARG A 351 -15.12 -3.38 -24.57
CA ARG A 351 -15.99 -2.34 -25.12
C ARG A 351 -15.22 -1.05 -25.40
N PHE A 352 -14.33 -0.65 -24.49
CA PHE A 352 -13.47 0.50 -24.69
C PHE A 352 -12.56 0.31 -25.91
N PHE A 353 -11.87 -0.83 -25.99
CA PHE A 353 -10.89 -1.15 -27.03
C PHE A 353 -11.53 -1.85 -28.23
N SER A 354 -12.43 -1.14 -28.87
CA SER A 354 -13.18 -1.63 -30.04
C SER A 354 -13.32 -0.54 -31.10
N PRO A 355 -13.65 -0.88 -32.36
CA PRO A 355 -13.79 0.10 -33.45
C PRO A 355 -14.81 1.20 -33.19
N SER A 356 -15.80 0.97 -32.32
CA SER A 356 -16.85 1.92 -31.95
C SER A 356 -16.78 2.33 -30.48
N GLY A 357 -15.76 1.91 -29.75
CA GLY A 357 -15.55 2.26 -28.36
C GLY A 357 -14.93 3.64 -28.18
N GLU A 358 -14.91 4.11 -26.92
CA GLU A 358 -14.24 5.37 -26.56
C GLU A 358 -12.73 5.33 -26.85
N GLY A 359 -12.13 4.16 -26.90
CA GLY A 359 -10.73 3.91 -27.23
C GLY A 359 -10.50 3.46 -28.68
N SER A 360 -11.35 3.84 -29.62
CA SER A 360 -11.22 3.46 -31.04
C SER A 360 -9.86 3.87 -31.64
N ASP A 361 -9.31 5.02 -31.25
CA ASP A 361 -7.98 5.46 -31.69
C ASP A 361 -6.87 4.51 -31.23
N PHE A 362 -6.98 3.95 -30.01
CA PHE A 362 -6.06 2.93 -29.52
C PHE A 362 -6.25 1.60 -30.25
N PHE A 363 -7.50 1.26 -30.54
CA PHE A 363 -7.80 0.04 -31.30
C PHE A 363 -7.20 0.14 -32.71
N GLU A 364 -7.35 1.28 -33.39
CA GLU A 364 -6.78 1.52 -34.72
C GLU A 364 -5.24 1.47 -34.68
N ALA A 365 -4.62 2.10 -33.66
CA ALA A 365 -3.16 2.18 -33.55
C ALA A 365 -2.52 0.85 -33.16
N PHE A 366 -3.12 0.09 -32.24
CA PHE A 366 -2.45 -1.06 -31.60
C PHE A 366 -3.16 -2.40 -31.83
N GLY A 367 -4.45 -2.42 -32.13
CA GLY A 367 -5.24 -3.63 -32.38
C GLY A 367 -5.56 -4.49 -31.15
N SER A 368 -4.78 -4.38 -30.04
CA SER A 368 -5.03 -5.07 -28.77
C SER A 368 -4.33 -4.38 -27.61
N TRP A 369 -4.85 -4.56 -26.39
CA TRP A 369 -4.22 -4.07 -25.15
C TRP A 369 -2.78 -4.55 -24.99
N ASP A 370 -2.47 -5.78 -25.39
CA ASP A 370 -1.13 -6.36 -25.26
C ASP A 370 -0.07 -5.63 -26.11
N LYS A 371 -0.50 -4.94 -27.16
CA LYS A 371 0.38 -4.16 -28.05
C LYS A 371 0.49 -2.69 -27.66
N VAL A 372 -0.32 -2.22 -26.71
CA VAL A 372 -0.22 -0.86 -26.17
C VAL A 372 1.15 -0.66 -25.52
N PRO A 373 1.92 0.39 -25.83
CA PRO A 373 3.22 0.66 -25.24
C PRO A 373 3.17 0.81 -23.70
N ASP A 374 4.25 0.45 -23.00
CA ASP A 374 4.31 0.44 -21.54
C ASP A 374 4.03 1.82 -20.92
N ASN A 375 4.49 2.91 -21.55
CA ASN A 375 4.23 4.27 -21.06
C ASN A 375 2.73 4.62 -21.11
N ILE A 376 2.03 4.26 -22.17
CA ILE A 376 0.58 4.48 -22.30
C ILE A 376 -0.16 3.57 -21.29
N ALA A 377 0.24 2.30 -21.19
CA ALA A 377 -0.33 1.37 -20.22
C ALA A 377 -0.16 1.89 -18.79
N ALA A 378 1.01 2.46 -18.47
CA ALA A 378 1.28 3.07 -17.17
C ALA A 378 0.37 4.27 -16.87
N ASP A 379 0.12 5.13 -17.87
CA ASP A 379 -0.81 6.26 -17.73
C ASP A 379 -2.23 5.77 -17.40
N PHE A 380 -2.70 4.69 -18.05
CA PHE A 380 -3.99 4.09 -17.72
C PHE A 380 -4.01 3.49 -16.32
N VAL A 381 -3.01 2.69 -15.95
CA VAL A 381 -2.93 2.11 -14.60
C VAL A 381 -2.89 3.21 -13.54
N ALA A 382 -2.07 4.24 -13.74
CA ALA A 382 -1.96 5.37 -12.81
C ALA A 382 -3.29 6.12 -12.67
N ASN A 383 -4.02 6.36 -13.78
CA ASN A 383 -5.30 7.05 -13.73
C ASN A 383 -6.37 6.27 -12.93
N HIS A 384 -6.26 4.95 -12.91
CA HIS A 384 -7.14 4.07 -12.15
C HIS A 384 -6.69 3.87 -10.69
N GLN A 385 -5.55 4.43 -10.29
CA GLN A 385 -5.05 4.47 -8.92
C GLN A 385 -5.38 5.81 -8.26
N LYS A 386 -5.86 5.78 -7.01
CA LYS A 386 -6.09 6.99 -6.20
C LYS A 386 -5.35 6.88 -4.89
N TYR A 387 -4.61 7.93 -4.52
CA TYR A 387 -3.78 7.96 -3.32
C TYR A 387 -4.53 7.79 -2.01
N SER A 388 -5.80 8.13 -2.00
CA SER A 388 -6.58 8.26 -0.79
C SER A 388 -7.90 7.54 -0.96
N PHE A 389 -8.08 6.45 -0.23
CA PHE A 389 -9.40 5.83 -0.09
C PHE A 389 -10.40 6.80 0.56
N LEU A 390 -9.94 7.56 1.56
CA LEU A 390 -10.82 8.52 2.25
C LEU A 390 -11.32 9.63 1.34
N SER A 391 -10.57 10.01 0.31
CA SER A 391 -11.04 10.92 -0.74
C SER A 391 -11.83 10.21 -1.85
N SER A 392 -11.85 8.89 -1.84
CA SER A 392 -12.52 8.03 -2.83
C SER A 392 -13.65 7.22 -2.21
N LEU A 393 -14.24 7.73 -1.12
CA LEU A 393 -15.45 7.16 -0.51
C LEU A 393 -16.64 7.27 -1.47
N PRO A 394 -17.60 6.36 -1.42
CA PRO A 394 -18.80 6.42 -2.27
C PRO A 394 -19.57 7.73 -2.19
N SER A 395 -19.58 8.38 -1.04
CA SER A 395 -20.16 9.72 -0.83
C SER A 395 -19.40 10.85 -1.55
N ARG A 396 -18.17 10.58 -2.04
CA ARG A 396 -17.27 11.53 -2.68
C ARG A 396 -16.94 11.18 -4.14
N PHE A 397 -17.60 10.21 -4.71
CA PHE A 397 -17.31 9.76 -6.08
C PHE A 397 -17.38 10.89 -7.11
N GLY A 398 -18.32 11.85 -6.95
CA GLY A 398 -18.42 13.01 -7.83
C GLY A 398 -17.22 13.96 -7.79
N ASP A 399 -16.41 13.91 -6.72
CA ASP A 399 -15.25 14.80 -6.53
C ASP A 399 -13.93 14.18 -7.01
N ILE A 400 -13.96 12.91 -7.46
CA ILE A 400 -12.76 12.20 -7.88
C ILE A 400 -12.22 12.79 -9.17
N LYS A 401 -10.93 13.17 -9.10
CA LYS A 401 -10.22 13.77 -10.23
C LYS A 401 -9.14 12.85 -10.77
N ASP A 402 -8.87 13.01 -12.05
CA ASP A 402 -7.69 12.44 -12.69
C ASP A 402 -6.41 13.20 -12.28
N GLU A 403 -5.25 12.75 -12.77
CA GLU A 403 -3.97 13.41 -12.47
C GLU A 403 -3.88 14.85 -12.99
N ALA A 404 -4.69 15.21 -13.97
CA ALA A 404 -4.75 16.55 -14.53
C ALA A 404 -5.72 17.48 -13.78
N GLY A 405 -6.44 16.95 -12.76
CA GLY A 405 -7.36 17.70 -11.92
C GLY A 405 -8.78 17.81 -12.46
N TYR A 406 -9.14 17.02 -13.48
CA TYR A 406 -10.49 16.98 -14.05
C TYR A 406 -11.30 15.84 -13.44
N GLU A 407 -12.59 16.06 -13.29
CA GLU A 407 -13.53 15.07 -12.75
C GLU A 407 -13.56 13.81 -13.62
N MET A 408 -13.47 12.65 -12.97
CA MET A 408 -13.49 11.34 -13.64
C MET A 408 -14.92 10.84 -13.89
N GLU A 409 -15.93 11.55 -13.37
CA GLU A 409 -17.34 11.16 -13.50
C GLU A 409 -17.61 9.74 -12.96
N VAL A 410 -16.98 9.41 -11.80
CA VAL A 410 -17.23 8.16 -11.12
C VAL A 410 -18.58 8.23 -10.42
N SER A 411 -19.36 7.16 -10.53
CA SER A 411 -20.63 7.04 -9.82
C SER A 411 -20.81 5.64 -9.20
N LYS A 412 -21.76 5.49 -8.28
CA LYS A 412 -22.05 4.18 -7.66
C LYS A 412 -22.53 3.16 -8.68
N GLU A 413 -23.20 3.62 -9.73
CA GLU A 413 -23.73 2.80 -10.82
C GLU A 413 -22.61 2.15 -11.64
N ASN A 414 -21.44 2.78 -11.68
CA ASN A 414 -20.27 2.21 -12.36
C ASN A 414 -19.61 1.08 -11.58
N ILE A 415 -19.95 0.89 -10.30
CA ILE A 415 -19.31 -0.11 -9.45
C ILE A 415 -20.10 -1.41 -9.51
N VAL A 416 -19.52 -2.45 -10.08
CA VAL A 416 -20.14 -3.78 -10.22
C VAL A 416 -19.70 -4.76 -9.16
N ASP A 417 -18.53 -4.53 -8.55
CA ASP A 417 -18.00 -5.32 -7.44
C ASP A 417 -17.01 -4.48 -6.62
N LYS A 418 -16.68 -4.92 -5.40
CA LYS A 418 -15.80 -4.20 -4.50
C LYS A 418 -15.07 -5.14 -3.56
N PHE A 419 -13.88 -4.73 -3.16
CA PHE A 419 -13.03 -5.50 -2.27
C PHE A 419 -12.29 -4.58 -1.30
N VAL A 420 -12.35 -4.88 -0.02
CA VAL A 420 -11.59 -4.20 1.03
C VAL A 420 -10.36 -5.03 1.35
N GLY A 421 -9.24 -4.64 0.79
CA GLY A 421 -7.95 -5.26 1.06
C GLY A 421 -7.24 -4.66 2.28
N ARG A 422 -6.14 -5.30 2.70
CA ARG A 422 -5.34 -4.79 3.83
C ARG A 422 -4.55 -3.51 3.52
N ASN A 423 -4.35 -3.18 2.25
CA ASN A 423 -3.61 -1.98 1.81
C ASN A 423 -4.44 -0.99 1.01
N GLY A 424 -5.71 -1.29 0.73
CA GLY A 424 -6.57 -0.41 -0.04
C GLY A 424 -7.88 -1.05 -0.45
N VAL A 425 -8.71 -0.26 -1.14
CA VAL A 425 -9.99 -0.72 -1.68
C VAL A 425 -9.89 -0.84 -3.20
N VAL A 426 -10.43 -1.93 -3.74
CA VAL A 426 -10.64 -2.10 -5.18
C VAL A 426 -12.13 -1.97 -5.47
N TYR A 427 -12.49 -0.99 -6.31
CA TYR A 427 -13.79 -0.88 -6.95
C TYR A 427 -13.70 -1.48 -8.35
N VAL A 428 -14.41 -2.56 -8.60
CA VAL A 428 -14.52 -3.14 -9.95
C VAL A 428 -15.56 -2.36 -10.73
N THR A 429 -15.19 -1.87 -11.92
CA THR A 429 -16.01 -0.93 -12.68
C THR A 429 -16.47 -1.48 -14.02
N ASP A 430 -17.64 -1.05 -14.47
CA ASP A 430 -18.12 -1.33 -15.82
C ASP A 430 -17.62 -0.33 -16.86
N LYS A 431 -16.74 0.60 -16.49
CA LYS A 431 -16.20 1.67 -17.32
C LYS A 431 -14.68 1.75 -17.22
N VAL A 432 -14.00 2.05 -18.32
CA VAL A 432 -12.59 2.48 -18.33
C VAL A 432 -12.54 3.99 -18.19
N PHE A 433 -11.77 4.49 -17.24
CA PHE A 433 -11.56 5.92 -17.05
C PHE A 433 -10.34 6.37 -17.85
N THR A 434 -10.60 7.01 -18.98
CA THR A 434 -9.55 7.46 -19.89
C THR A 434 -8.81 8.66 -19.32
N PRO A 435 -7.46 8.62 -19.21
CA PRO A 435 -6.68 9.77 -18.78
C PRO A 435 -6.93 10.97 -19.69
N LEU A 436 -7.00 12.17 -19.12
CA LEU A 436 -7.39 13.39 -19.84
C LEU A 436 -6.54 13.65 -21.10
N ASP A 437 -5.25 13.40 -21.03
CA ASP A 437 -4.34 13.62 -22.14
C ASP A 437 -4.82 12.94 -23.44
N TYR A 438 -5.43 11.75 -23.31
CA TYR A 438 -5.95 10.99 -24.45
C TYR A 438 -7.36 11.42 -24.88
N ARG A 439 -8.02 12.28 -24.11
CA ARG A 439 -9.34 12.88 -24.44
C ARG A 439 -9.21 14.26 -25.08
N THR A 440 -8.00 14.75 -25.29
CA THR A 440 -7.68 16.08 -25.81
C THR A 440 -6.91 15.98 -27.12
N VAL A 441 -6.55 17.13 -27.69
CA VAL A 441 -5.71 17.20 -28.90
C VAL A 441 -4.34 16.54 -28.73
N MET A 442 -3.93 16.23 -27.49
CA MET A 442 -2.71 15.49 -27.20
C MET A 442 -2.84 14.00 -27.48
N GLY A 443 -4.05 13.45 -27.44
CA GLY A 443 -4.29 12.01 -27.57
C GLY A 443 -3.66 11.41 -28.83
N PRO A 444 -4.04 11.84 -30.03
CA PRO A 444 -3.46 11.33 -31.27
C PRO A 444 -1.93 11.47 -31.34
N ALA A 445 -1.39 12.59 -30.83
CA ALA A 445 0.06 12.80 -30.80
C ALA A 445 0.77 11.83 -29.81
N LYS A 446 0.16 11.50 -28.67
CA LYS A 446 0.72 10.56 -27.68
C LYS A 446 0.60 9.09 -28.14
N ILE A 447 -0.46 8.76 -28.86
CA ILE A 447 -0.71 7.40 -29.36
C ILE A 447 0.29 7.04 -30.47
N ASP A 448 0.63 7.98 -31.36
CA ASP A 448 1.56 7.75 -32.44
C ASP A 448 3.02 7.89 -31.97
N SER A 449 3.74 6.76 -31.95
CA SER A 449 5.17 6.70 -31.56
C SER A 449 6.09 7.55 -32.43
N LEU A 450 5.68 7.89 -33.65
CA LEU A 450 6.44 8.77 -34.53
C LEU A 450 6.50 10.23 -34.03
N ASN A 451 5.69 10.58 -33.03
CA ASN A 451 5.58 11.91 -32.46
C ASN A 451 6.23 12.03 -31.07
N SER A 452 7.00 11.03 -30.64
CA SER A 452 7.53 10.96 -29.27
C SER A 452 8.45 12.14 -28.90
N ILE A 453 9.26 12.64 -29.84
CA ILE A 453 10.11 13.83 -29.63
C ILE A 453 9.25 15.07 -29.42
N PHE A 454 8.22 15.24 -30.24
CA PHE A 454 7.29 16.35 -30.12
C PHE A 454 6.56 16.33 -28.77
N ASN A 455 6.11 15.17 -28.33
CA ASN A 455 5.45 15.00 -27.04
C ASN A 455 6.39 15.34 -25.86
N GLN A 456 7.66 14.93 -25.93
CA GLN A 456 8.66 15.31 -24.95
C GLN A 456 8.87 16.83 -24.90
N ALA A 457 9.01 17.44 -26.07
CA ALA A 457 9.18 18.89 -26.18
C ALA A 457 8.01 19.67 -25.57
N MET A 458 6.78 19.20 -25.79
CA MET A 458 5.57 19.81 -25.22
C MET A 458 5.55 19.70 -23.69
N THR A 459 6.05 18.58 -23.16
CA THR A 459 6.15 18.34 -21.72
C THR A 459 7.20 19.25 -21.09
N ASP A 460 8.40 19.31 -21.68
CA ASP A 460 9.51 20.11 -21.20
C ASP A 460 9.21 21.63 -21.26
N ALA A 461 8.50 22.05 -22.30
CA ALA A 461 8.01 23.43 -22.44
C ALA A 461 6.83 23.77 -21.51
N GLN A 462 6.31 22.79 -20.75
CA GLN A 462 5.11 22.93 -19.91
C GLN A 462 3.87 23.40 -20.68
N PHE A 463 3.84 23.17 -21.99
CA PHE A 463 2.72 23.60 -22.85
C PHE A 463 1.52 22.66 -22.76
N VAL A 464 1.73 21.45 -22.26
CA VAL A 464 0.70 20.42 -22.04
C VAL A 464 -0.49 20.95 -21.22
N TYR A 465 -0.25 21.83 -20.25
CA TYR A 465 -1.31 22.41 -19.41
C TYR A 465 -2.34 23.20 -20.22
N TYR A 466 -1.93 23.89 -21.27
CA TYR A 466 -2.84 24.63 -22.14
C TYR A 466 -3.66 23.68 -23.04
N LEU A 467 -3.04 22.60 -23.51
CA LEU A 467 -3.65 21.64 -24.43
C LEU A 467 -4.63 20.67 -23.74
N ARG A 468 -4.57 20.59 -22.42
CA ARG A 468 -5.52 19.81 -21.59
C ARG A 468 -6.90 20.45 -21.45
N SER A 469 -7.12 21.66 -21.99
CA SER A 469 -8.41 22.33 -21.88
C SER A 469 -9.47 21.65 -22.75
N LEU A 470 -10.50 21.08 -22.11
CA LEU A 470 -11.69 20.56 -22.81
C LEU A 470 -12.67 21.66 -23.27
N LYS A 471 -12.46 22.90 -22.84
CA LYS A 471 -13.32 24.06 -23.16
C LYS A 471 -12.81 24.89 -24.34
N SER A 472 -11.58 24.65 -24.77
CA SER A 472 -10.94 25.38 -25.87
C SER A 472 -10.79 24.48 -27.07
N THR A 473 -11.01 25.04 -28.26
CA THR A 473 -10.77 24.35 -29.52
C THR A 473 -9.38 24.72 -30.02
N TYR A 474 -8.56 23.71 -30.26
CA TYR A 474 -7.21 23.86 -30.78
C TYR A 474 -7.09 23.24 -32.15
N GLN A 475 -6.32 23.88 -33.03
CA GLN A 475 -5.78 23.26 -34.20
C GLN A 475 -4.29 23.03 -33.97
N PHE A 476 -3.86 21.77 -34.00
CA PHE A 476 -2.56 21.36 -33.56
C PHE A 476 -1.79 20.68 -34.69
N PHE A 477 -0.62 21.22 -35.04
CA PHE A 477 0.26 20.67 -36.06
C PHE A 477 1.41 19.93 -35.33
N VAL A 478 1.53 18.64 -35.59
CA VAL A 478 2.55 17.78 -34.97
C VAL A 478 3.63 17.48 -36.00
N THR A 479 4.89 17.58 -35.59
CA THR A 479 6.04 17.28 -36.43
C THR A 479 6.58 15.91 -36.08
N PRO A 480 6.62 14.93 -37.00
CA PRO A 480 7.18 13.62 -36.78
C PRO A 480 8.68 13.65 -36.42
N ASN A 481 9.12 12.63 -35.68
CA ASN A 481 10.49 12.50 -35.16
C ASN A 481 11.58 12.66 -36.23
N GLU A 482 11.32 12.13 -37.44
CA GLU A 482 12.30 12.19 -38.54
C GLU A 482 12.69 13.62 -38.94
N TYR A 483 11.78 14.58 -38.77
CA TYR A 483 12.04 15.99 -39.07
C TYR A 483 12.55 16.79 -37.88
N MET A 484 12.58 16.19 -36.68
CA MET A 484 13.02 16.84 -35.45
C MET A 484 14.42 16.41 -35.02
N LYS A 485 14.99 15.37 -35.61
CA LYS A 485 16.30 14.83 -35.22
C LYS A 485 17.45 15.79 -35.39
N ASP A 486 17.39 16.65 -36.41
CA ASP A 486 18.45 17.57 -36.78
C ASP A 486 17.93 19.00 -36.86
N TYR A 487 17.29 19.48 -35.79
CA TYR A 487 16.80 20.85 -35.73
C TYR A 487 17.96 21.83 -35.52
N VAL A 488 18.07 22.81 -36.37
CA VAL A 488 18.98 23.96 -36.22
C VAL A 488 18.18 25.15 -35.73
N ASP A 489 18.41 25.59 -34.50
CA ASP A 489 17.74 26.76 -33.94
C ASP A 489 18.17 28.04 -34.70
N PRO A 490 17.23 28.68 -35.43
CA PRO A 490 17.56 29.89 -36.21
C PRO A 490 17.91 31.10 -35.31
N VAL A 491 17.43 31.10 -34.05
CA VAL A 491 17.70 32.16 -33.07
C VAL A 491 19.10 31.99 -32.48
N ALA A 492 19.46 30.77 -32.05
CA ALA A 492 20.81 30.48 -31.59
C ALA A 492 21.86 30.77 -32.66
N LYS A 493 21.53 30.49 -33.93
CA LYS A 493 22.40 30.79 -35.07
C LYS A 493 22.62 32.30 -35.27
N SER A 494 21.68 33.14 -34.87
CA SER A 494 21.80 34.63 -35.05
C SER A 494 22.60 35.31 -33.95
N TYR A 495 22.75 34.68 -32.76
CA TYR A 495 23.46 35.24 -31.59
C TYR A 495 24.80 34.60 -31.33
N ALA A 496 25.09 33.44 -31.91
CA ALA A 496 26.36 32.75 -31.71
C ALA A 496 27.25 32.89 -32.92
N SER A 497 28.55 33.11 -32.69
CA SER A 497 29.55 32.93 -33.74
C SER A 497 29.37 31.60 -34.43
N GLU A 498 29.71 31.46 -35.68
CA GLU A 498 29.45 30.37 -36.63
C GLU A 498 29.64 28.91 -36.11
N ASN A 499 30.04 28.73 -34.86
CA ASN A 499 30.37 27.45 -34.22
C ASN A 499 29.28 26.88 -33.27
N TYR A 500 28.13 27.53 -33.11
CA TYR A 500 27.03 27.00 -32.27
C TYR A 500 25.94 26.38 -33.11
N ARG A 501 25.97 25.06 -33.22
CA ARG A 501 24.86 24.24 -33.68
C ARG A 501 24.15 23.65 -32.48
N CYS A 502 22.92 24.02 -32.24
CA CYS A 502 22.05 23.28 -31.31
C CYS A 502 21.53 22.06 -32.08
N ASN A 503 22.11 20.91 -31.82
CA ASN A 503 21.57 19.64 -32.25
C ASN A 503 20.76 19.05 -31.11
N LEU A 504 19.51 18.74 -31.35
CA LEU A 504 18.67 17.99 -30.41
C LEU A 504 18.88 16.51 -30.69
N GLU A 505 19.58 15.82 -29.80
CA GLU A 505 19.64 14.37 -29.81
C GLU A 505 18.70 13.83 -28.74
N PHE A 506 17.79 12.97 -29.16
CA PHE A 506 16.89 12.24 -28.27
C PHE A 506 17.19 10.77 -28.35
N GLN A 507 17.33 10.12 -27.22
CA GLN A 507 17.51 8.69 -27.13
C GLN A 507 16.22 8.02 -26.71
N LEU A 508 15.76 7.05 -27.51
CA LEU A 508 14.68 6.16 -27.09
C LEU A 508 15.20 5.27 -25.96
N THR A 509 14.55 5.39 -24.81
CA THR A 509 14.79 4.45 -23.71
C THR A 509 14.15 3.09 -24.02
N PRO A 510 14.54 2.00 -23.33
CA PRO A 510 13.90 0.69 -23.49
C PRO A 510 12.39 0.67 -23.29
N GLN A 511 11.83 1.69 -22.66
CA GLN A 511 10.40 1.88 -22.40
C GLN A 511 9.70 2.76 -23.47
N ASN A 512 10.33 3.02 -24.59
CA ASN A 512 9.84 3.96 -25.61
C ASN A 512 9.67 5.41 -25.10
N THR A 513 10.27 5.76 -23.98
CA THR A 513 10.37 7.15 -23.54
C THR A 513 11.54 7.83 -24.24
N VAL A 514 11.37 9.08 -24.58
CA VAL A 514 12.42 9.90 -25.18
C VAL A 514 13.10 10.70 -24.08
N ALA A 515 14.40 10.52 -23.90
CA ALA A 515 15.19 11.32 -22.98
C ALA A 515 16.13 12.22 -23.76
N ALA A 516 16.18 13.50 -23.42
CA ALA A 516 17.19 14.40 -23.93
C ALA A 516 18.57 13.99 -23.38
N VAL A 517 19.56 13.84 -24.25
CA VAL A 517 20.93 13.48 -23.87
C VAL A 517 21.83 14.71 -24.04
N PRO A 518 22.21 15.40 -22.97
CA PRO A 518 23.17 16.47 -23.05
C PRO A 518 24.56 15.90 -23.39
N THR A 519 24.98 16.07 -24.64
CA THR A 519 26.29 15.58 -25.09
C THR A 519 27.10 16.75 -25.68
N ARG A 520 28.37 16.72 -25.43
CA ARG A 520 29.33 17.55 -26.14
C ARG A 520 29.97 16.70 -27.24
N THR A 521 29.75 17.06 -28.48
CA THR A 521 30.37 16.36 -29.62
C THR A 521 31.88 16.68 -29.71
N SER A 522 32.63 15.85 -30.45
CA SER A 522 34.10 15.97 -30.61
C SER A 522 34.55 17.27 -31.28
N ASP A 523 33.65 17.98 -31.94
CA ASP A 523 33.89 19.30 -32.56
C ASP A 523 33.55 20.47 -31.61
N GLY A 524 33.16 20.19 -30.36
CA GLY A 524 32.85 21.19 -29.34
C GLY A 524 31.39 21.67 -29.36
N THR A 525 30.53 21.12 -30.20
CA THR A 525 29.12 21.47 -30.24
C THR A 525 28.42 21.02 -28.93
N VAL A 526 27.71 21.94 -28.30
CA VAL A 526 26.91 21.64 -27.11
C VAL A 526 25.49 21.27 -27.56
N ILE A 527 25.10 20.07 -27.22
CA ILE A 527 23.71 19.62 -27.40
C ILE A 527 22.94 20.04 -26.15
N MET A 528 21.95 20.90 -26.32
CA MET A 528 21.17 21.46 -25.21
C MET A 528 20.11 20.49 -24.73
N ASP A 529 19.94 20.43 -23.42
CA ASP A 529 19.03 19.51 -22.71
C ASP A 529 17.55 19.76 -23.02
N ASN A 530 17.19 20.97 -23.46
CA ASN A 530 15.81 21.44 -23.61
C ASN A 530 15.59 22.18 -24.93
N GLY A 531 16.10 21.66 -26.00
CA GLY A 531 16.28 22.34 -27.26
C GLY A 531 15.12 23.08 -27.90
N ILE A 532 13.92 23.03 -27.34
CA ILE A 532 12.79 23.83 -27.80
C ILE A 532 12.40 24.79 -26.67
N ARG A 533 12.84 26.02 -26.78
CA ARG A 533 12.34 27.13 -25.96
C ARG A 533 11.50 28.07 -26.82
#